data_d252383d447bee2ef8ca738986e8b335
#
_entry.id   d252383d447bee2ef8ca738986e8b335
#
_cell.length_a   1.000
_cell.length_b   1.000
_cell.length_c   1.000
_cell.angle_alpha   90.00
_cell.angle_beta   90.00
_cell.angle_gamma   90.00
#
_symmetry.space_group_name_H-M   'P 1'
#
loop_
_entity.id
_entity.type
_entity.pdbx_description
1 polymer ?
#
loop_
_entity_poly.entity_id
_entity_poly.type
_entity_poly.pdbx_seq_one_letter_code
_entity_poly.pdbx_strand_id
1 'polypeptide(L)'
;SYTFCASSHPITYLGAKPIFVGSEGETWNMDPQLLEKAIIDRKEKTGKYPKAIIPVALYGMPYHIDKIMAIADKYGIPVVEDAAEGMGSRFDGQVLGTFGRYGVLSFNGNKMITTSGGGALICRNPEEANEIMWYATQARDAYPYYQHIAIGYNYRMSNVCAGIGRGQMTVLNSHIDHHKHVQKLYEELLADVPGVHIHKQPEDPRFDGNFWLCAATLDPSVHIHGQENAYKEVIKTAVGGAAGVIH
;
A
#
# COMPACT_ATOMS: atom_id res chain seq x y z
N SER A 1 0.76 9.86 8.71
CA SER A 1 0.86 8.63 7.91
C SER A 1 0.58 8.91 6.45
N TYR A 2 1.52 8.52 5.63
CA TYR A 2 1.38 8.60 4.19
C TYR A 2 0.62 7.36 3.71
N THR A 3 -0.57 7.54 3.13
CA THR A 3 -1.30 6.48 2.46
C THR A 3 -2.46 7.06 1.66
N PHE A 4 -2.97 6.31 0.71
CA PHE A 4 -4.23 6.59 0.06
C PHE A 4 -5.40 6.34 1.03
N CYS A 5 -6.46 7.14 0.94
CA CYS A 5 -7.58 7.08 1.88
C CYS A 5 -8.26 5.70 1.97
N ALA A 6 -8.12 4.86 0.96
CA ALA A 6 -8.67 3.51 0.95
C ALA A 6 -8.07 2.58 2.01
N SER A 7 -6.90 2.88 2.59
CA SER A 7 -6.37 2.13 3.75
C SER A 7 -7.18 2.40 5.03
N SER A 8 -7.79 3.57 5.16
CA SER A 8 -8.49 4.00 6.40
C SER A 8 -10.01 4.00 6.29
N HIS A 9 -10.57 4.28 5.10
CA HIS A 9 -12.03 4.36 4.91
C HIS A 9 -12.76 3.06 5.28
N PRO A 10 -12.31 1.86 4.89
CA PRO A 10 -12.99 0.61 5.26
C PRO A 10 -13.08 0.38 6.77
N ILE A 11 -12.12 0.92 7.53
CA ILE A 11 -12.18 0.87 9.00
C ILE A 11 -13.42 1.62 9.50
N THR A 12 -13.68 2.81 8.92
CA THR A 12 -14.84 3.62 9.31
C THR A 12 -16.16 3.04 8.81
N TYR A 13 -16.17 2.34 7.67
CA TYR A 13 -17.37 1.65 7.17
C TYR A 13 -17.86 0.57 8.14
N LEU A 14 -16.92 -0.04 8.89
CA LEU A 14 -17.21 -1.03 9.93
C LEU A 14 -17.54 -0.39 11.29
N GLY A 15 -17.67 0.94 11.38
CA GLY A 15 -17.90 1.64 12.64
C GLY A 15 -16.69 1.65 13.57
N ALA A 16 -15.53 1.20 13.10
CA ALA A 16 -14.29 1.22 13.86
C ALA A 16 -13.58 2.57 13.72
N LYS A 17 -12.69 2.88 14.66
CA LYS A 17 -11.92 4.13 14.68
C LYS A 17 -10.49 3.87 14.20
N PRO A 18 -10.05 4.49 13.09
CA PRO A 18 -8.66 4.42 12.67
C PRO A 18 -7.75 5.18 13.65
N ILE A 19 -6.59 4.62 13.91
CA ILE A 19 -5.52 5.25 14.67
C ILE A 19 -4.34 5.40 13.73
N PHE A 20 -3.99 6.63 13.40
CA PHE A 20 -2.88 6.92 12.50
C PHE A 20 -1.56 6.87 13.25
N VAL A 21 -0.60 6.15 12.68
CA VAL A 21 0.78 6.04 13.15
C VAL A 21 1.68 6.84 12.23
N GLY A 22 2.66 7.56 12.77
CA GLY A 22 3.62 8.33 11.99
C GLY A 22 4.51 7.43 11.12
N SER A 23 5.14 8.04 10.13
CA SER A 23 6.09 7.39 9.23
C SER A 23 7.53 7.63 9.72
N GLU A 24 8.41 6.68 9.46
CA GLU A 24 9.86 6.85 9.65
C GLU A 24 10.53 7.43 8.38
N GLY A 25 11.76 7.88 8.51
CA GLY A 25 12.42 8.67 7.47
C GLY A 25 13.11 7.87 6.38
N GLU A 26 13.34 6.57 6.57
CA GLU A 26 14.11 5.73 5.65
C GLU A 26 13.24 5.20 4.51
N THR A 27 12.10 4.60 4.83
CA THR A 27 11.17 4.04 3.83
C THR A 27 9.91 4.87 3.65
N TRP A 28 9.68 5.87 4.51
CA TRP A 28 8.46 6.68 4.64
C TRP A 28 7.22 5.88 5.05
N ASN A 29 7.40 4.62 5.38
CA ASN A 29 6.34 3.74 5.84
C ASN A 29 6.12 3.86 7.36
N MET A 30 5.22 3.05 7.90
CA MET A 30 4.86 3.05 9.32
C MET A 30 6.09 2.88 10.21
N ASP A 31 6.29 3.79 11.14
CA ASP A 31 7.36 3.72 12.15
C ASP A 31 7.06 2.63 13.19
N PRO A 32 7.92 1.59 13.31
CA PRO A 32 7.70 0.51 14.28
C PRO A 32 7.66 0.99 15.74
N GLN A 33 8.47 1.99 16.10
CA GLN A 33 8.50 2.51 17.48
C GLN A 33 7.21 3.28 17.80
N LEU A 34 6.72 4.09 16.85
CA LEU A 34 5.46 4.80 17.01
C LEU A 34 4.27 3.83 16.99
N LEU A 35 4.34 2.74 16.22
CA LEU A 35 3.34 1.68 16.26
C LEU A 35 3.22 1.10 17.67
N GLU A 36 4.33 0.69 18.27
CA GLU A 36 4.32 0.09 19.60
C GLU A 36 3.79 1.08 20.66
N LYS A 37 4.21 2.34 20.61
CA LYS A 37 3.67 3.39 21.47
C LYS A 37 2.16 3.55 21.30
N ALA A 38 1.65 3.53 20.07
CA ALA A 38 0.22 3.66 19.80
C ALA A 38 -0.58 2.45 20.34
N ILE A 39 -0.03 1.24 20.26
CA ILE A 39 -0.65 0.03 20.82
C ILE A 39 -0.78 0.14 22.33
N ILE A 40 0.30 0.54 23.03
CA ILE A 40 0.32 0.71 24.49
C ILE A 40 -0.67 1.80 24.92
N ASP A 41 -0.61 2.99 24.27
CA ASP A 41 -1.53 4.10 24.54
C ASP A 41 -3.01 3.68 24.37
N ARG A 42 -3.33 2.90 23.36
CA ARG A 42 -4.71 2.40 23.17
C ARG A 42 -5.12 1.44 24.27
N LYS A 43 -4.22 0.53 24.64
CA LYS A 43 -4.49 -0.40 25.74
C LYS A 43 -4.76 0.34 27.05
N GLU A 44 -3.95 1.35 27.36
CA GLU A 44 -4.11 2.16 28.57
C GLU A 44 -5.42 2.97 28.56
N LYS A 45 -5.73 3.64 27.44
CA LYS A 45 -6.92 4.51 27.33
C LYS A 45 -8.23 3.77 27.16
N THR A 46 -8.24 2.58 26.61
CA THR A 46 -9.48 1.86 26.24
C THR A 46 -9.63 0.50 26.91
N GLY A 47 -8.61 0.03 27.60
CA GLY A 47 -8.56 -1.33 28.15
C GLY A 47 -8.39 -2.45 27.12
N LYS A 48 -8.27 -2.11 25.82
CA LYS A 48 -8.21 -3.07 24.71
C LYS A 48 -7.06 -2.76 23.75
N TYR A 49 -6.47 -3.79 23.18
CA TYR A 49 -5.56 -3.64 22.05
C TYR A 49 -6.29 -3.31 20.75
N PRO A 50 -5.63 -2.67 19.77
CA PRO A 50 -6.15 -2.55 18.40
C PRO A 50 -6.54 -3.92 17.83
N LYS A 51 -7.54 -3.96 16.96
CA LYS A 51 -8.03 -5.20 16.34
C LYS A 51 -7.18 -5.67 15.16
N ALA A 52 -6.48 -4.75 14.52
CA ALA A 52 -5.57 -5.04 13.41
C ALA A 52 -4.53 -3.93 13.27
N ILE A 53 -3.43 -4.24 12.63
CA ILE A 53 -2.41 -3.31 12.14
C ILE A 53 -2.48 -3.33 10.61
N ILE A 54 -2.47 -2.14 10.00
CA ILE A 54 -2.51 -2.00 8.53
C ILE A 54 -1.27 -1.22 8.09
N PRO A 55 -0.12 -1.89 7.90
CA PRO A 55 1.05 -1.27 7.27
C PRO A 55 0.82 -1.14 5.77
N VAL A 56 1.36 -0.09 5.19
CA VAL A 56 1.27 0.21 3.75
C VAL A 56 2.65 0.08 3.14
N ALA A 57 2.73 -0.42 1.91
CA ALA A 57 3.94 -0.41 1.10
C ALA A 57 3.93 0.83 0.19
N LEU A 58 4.19 2.00 0.78
CA LEU A 58 4.09 3.29 0.11
C LEU A 58 5.03 3.34 -1.12
N TYR A 59 4.49 3.71 -2.28
CA TYR A 59 5.19 3.83 -3.56
C TYR A 59 5.89 2.54 -4.02
N GLY A 60 5.49 1.40 -3.44
CA GLY A 60 6.10 0.10 -3.72
C GLY A 60 7.32 -0.22 -2.87
N MET A 61 7.66 0.64 -1.89
CA MET A 61 8.75 0.43 -0.96
C MET A 61 8.31 -0.53 0.15
N PRO A 62 9.05 -1.63 0.42
CA PRO A 62 8.81 -2.45 1.59
C PRO A 62 8.92 -1.64 2.88
N TYR A 63 8.03 -1.86 3.83
CA TYR A 63 8.15 -1.34 5.21
C TYR A 63 9.10 -2.23 6.03
N HIS A 64 9.48 -1.83 7.23
CA HIS A 64 10.28 -2.65 8.16
C HIS A 64 9.46 -3.85 8.65
N ILE A 65 9.32 -4.86 7.80
CA ILE A 65 8.41 -6.00 7.97
C ILE A 65 8.76 -6.81 9.21
N ASP A 66 10.04 -7.14 9.38
CA ASP A 66 10.55 -7.88 10.54
C ASP A 66 10.17 -7.21 11.86
N LYS A 67 10.33 -5.89 11.96
CA LYS A 67 10.02 -5.11 13.15
C LYS A 67 8.51 -5.02 13.40
N ILE A 68 7.73 -4.75 12.35
CA ILE A 68 6.26 -4.65 12.44
C ILE A 68 5.65 -6.01 12.81
N MET A 69 6.11 -7.09 12.18
CA MET A 69 5.61 -8.44 12.49
C MET A 69 5.98 -8.87 13.92
N ALA A 70 7.21 -8.59 14.38
CA ALA A 70 7.61 -8.87 15.75
C ALA A 70 6.74 -8.13 16.79
N ILE A 71 6.36 -6.87 16.52
CA ILE A 71 5.44 -6.12 17.39
C ILE A 71 4.03 -6.73 17.32
N ALA A 72 3.54 -7.06 16.14
CA ALA A 72 2.23 -7.66 15.94
C ALA A 72 2.12 -8.98 16.73
N ASP A 73 3.11 -9.84 16.64
CA ASP A 73 3.18 -11.12 17.35
C ASP A 73 3.24 -10.92 18.87
N LYS A 74 4.06 -9.97 19.34
CA LYS A 74 4.19 -9.62 20.77
C LYS A 74 2.84 -9.28 21.42
N TYR A 75 1.97 -8.61 20.71
CA TYR A 75 0.66 -8.17 21.21
C TYR A 75 -0.51 -9.02 20.72
N GLY A 76 -0.26 -10.04 19.89
CA GLY A 76 -1.28 -10.91 19.32
C GLY A 76 -2.26 -10.19 18.39
N ILE A 77 -1.77 -9.19 17.64
CA ILE A 77 -2.58 -8.34 16.75
C ILE A 77 -2.38 -8.79 15.31
N PRO A 78 -3.43 -9.16 14.57
CA PRO A 78 -3.29 -9.54 13.17
C PRO A 78 -2.87 -8.36 12.29
N VAL A 79 -2.05 -8.65 11.26
CA VAL A 79 -1.60 -7.69 10.26
C VAL A 79 -2.40 -7.89 8.98
N VAL A 80 -2.91 -6.80 8.42
CA VAL A 80 -3.50 -6.71 7.07
C VAL A 80 -2.58 -5.82 6.26
N GLU A 81 -1.82 -6.41 5.34
CA GLU A 81 -0.88 -5.64 4.51
C GLU A 81 -1.63 -4.88 3.42
N ASP A 82 -1.48 -3.58 3.38
CA ASP A 82 -1.85 -2.79 2.21
C ASP A 82 -0.67 -2.78 1.22
N ALA A 83 -0.65 -3.78 0.36
CA ALA A 83 0.31 -3.94 -0.72
C ALA A 83 -0.24 -3.45 -2.07
N ALA A 84 -1.20 -2.50 -2.04
CA ALA A 84 -1.82 -1.95 -3.25
C ALA A 84 -0.82 -1.30 -4.21
N GLU A 85 0.33 -0.90 -3.73
CA GLU A 85 1.45 -0.32 -4.49
C GLU A 85 2.67 -1.25 -4.52
N GLY A 86 2.69 -2.27 -3.67
CA GLY A 86 3.81 -3.18 -3.45
C GLY A 86 3.80 -4.45 -4.29
N MET A 87 2.99 -4.51 -5.35
CA MET A 87 2.91 -5.74 -6.16
C MET A 87 4.26 -6.11 -6.77
N GLY A 88 4.75 -7.30 -6.42
CA GLY A 88 6.04 -7.81 -6.85
C GLY A 88 7.25 -7.32 -6.05
N SER A 89 7.10 -6.30 -5.20
CA SER A 89 8.13 -5.93 -4.23
C SER A 89 8.38 -7.07 -3.24
N ARG A 90 9.60 -7.15 -2.70
CA ARG A 90 10.01 -8.22 -1.81
C ARG A 90 10.74 -7.66 -0.58
N PHE A 91 10.64 -8.40 0.49
CA PHE A 91 11.50 -8.25 1.65
C PHE A 91 12.08 -9.62 2.01
N ASP A 92 13.40 -9.71 2.10
CA ASP A 92 14.11 -10.97 2.32
C ASP A 92 13.66 -12.11 1.38
N GLY A 93 13.47 -11.76 0.10
CA GLY A 93 13.02 -12.67 -0.97
C GLY A 93 11.53 -13.01 -0.98
N GLN A 94 10.78 -12.72 0.07
CA GLN A 94 9.34 -12.96 0.14
C GLN A 94 8.53 -11.78 -0.41
N VAL A 95 7.48 -12.06 -1.19
CA VAL A 95 6.65 -11.04 -1.84
C VAL A 95 5.76 -10.30 -0.82
N LEU A 96 5.63 -8.99 -0.95
CA LEU A 96 4.70 -8.18 -0.15
C LEU A 96 3.24 -8.64 -0.33
N GLY A 97 2.45 -8.48 0.72
CA GLY A 97 1.07 -9.00 0.80
C GLY A 97 1.00 -10.45 1.26
N THR A 98 2.15 -11.10 1.58
CA THR A 98 2.19 -12.50 2.03
C THR A 98 2.75 -12.69 3.44
N PHE A 99 3.09 -11.64 4.15
CA PHE A 99 3.61 -11.70 5.53
C PHE A 99 2.50 -11.71 6.56
N GLY A 100 1.51 -10.84 6.41
CA GLY A 100 0.36 -10.71 7.31
C GLY A 100 -0.65 -11.86 7.23
N ARG A 101 -1.71 -11.73 7.99
CA ARG A 101 -2.88 -12.61 7.89
C ARG A 101 -3.59 -12.44 6.55
N TYR A 102 -3.67 -11.20 6.09
CA TYR A 102 -4.24 -10.83 4.79
C TYR A 102 -3.30 -9.86 4.08
N GLY A 103 -3.30 -9.89 2.75
CA GLY A 103 -2.63 -8.92 1.90
C GLY A 103 -3.56 -8.39 0.83
N VAL A 104 -3.55 -7.08 0.62
CA VAL A 104 -4.41 -6.40 -0.35
C VAL A 104 -3.57 -5.94 -1.53
N LEU A 105 -3.96 -6.34 -2.73
CA LEU A 105 -3.39 -5.88 -4.00
C LEU A 105 -4.40 -5.03 -4.75
N SER A 106 -3.92 -4.04 -5.48
CA SER A 106 -4.74 -3.19 -6.33
C SER A 106 -4.37 -3.34 -7.79
N PHE A 107 -5.39 -3.39 -8.64
CA PHE A 107 -5.27 -3.39 -10.11
C PHE A 107 -5.95 -2.17 -10.72
N ASN A 108 -6.01 -1.06 -9.97
CA ASN A 108 -6.52 0.20 -10.49
C ASN A 108 -5.71 0.67 -11.70
N GLY A 109 -6.25 1.62 -12.48
CA GLY A 109 -5.70 2.06 -13.76
C GLY A 109 -4.23 2.49 -13.74
N ASN A 110 -3.75 3.00 -12.61
CA ASN A 110 -2.40 3.53 -12.43
C ASN A 110 -1.43 2.59 -11.68
N LYS A 111 -1.82 1.36 -11.36
CA LYS A 111 -0.96 0.45 -10.59
C LYS A 111 0.05 -0.28 -11.48
N MET A 112 0.97 -1.02 -10.88
CA MET A 112 2.06 -1.76 -11.55
C MET A 112 1.55 -2.64 -12.69
N ILE A 113 0.40 -3.27 -12.49
CA ILE A 113 -0.45 -3.85 -13.53
C ILE A 113 -1.89 -3.39 -13.30
N THR A 114 -2.68 -3.35 -14.36
CA THR A 114 -4.04 -2.82 -14.29
C THR A 114 -5.08 -3.75 -14.90
N THR A 115 -6.26 -3.72 -14.32
CA THR A 115 -7.49 -4.29 -14.90
C THR A 115 -8.55 -3.20 -15.07
N SER A 116 -8.14 -1.93 -15.22
CA SER A 116 -8.97 -0.73 -15.15
C SER A 116 -9.53 -0.44 -13.75
N GLY A 117 -9.93 -1.45 -13.02
CA GLY A 117 -10.35 -1.42 -11.64
C GLY A 117 -10.33 -2.81 -11.05
N GLY A 118 -10.46 -2.92 -9.73
CA GLY A 118 -10.40 -4.18 -9.01
C GLY A 118 -9.12 -4.35 -8.20
N GLY A 119 -9.00 -5.51 -7.60
CA GLY A 119 -7.89 -5.90 -6.74
C GLY A 119 -7.98 -7.36 -6.38
N ALA A 120 -7.08 -7.80 -5.52
CA ALA A 120 -7.11 -9.13 -4.94
C ALA A 120 -6.84 -9.08 -3.44
N LEU A 121 -7.46 -9.99 -2.71
CA LEU A 121 -7.15 -10.27 -1.32
C LEU A 121 -6.40 -11.60 -1.24
N ILE A 122 -5.21 -11.56 -0.67
CA ILE A 122 -4.43 -12.75 -0.37
C ILE A 122 -4.78 -13.20 1.04
N CYS A 123 -5.14 -14.46 1.20
CA CYS A 123 -5.35 -15.11 2.49
C CYS A 123 -4.77 -16.53 2.45
N ARG A 124 -4.40 -17.06 3.62
CA ARG A 124 -3.73 -18.36 3.72
C ARG A 124 -4.68 -19.52 3.93
N ASN A 125 -5.90 -19.21 4.33
CA ASN A 125 -6.88 -20.18 4.76
C ASN A 125 -8.03 -20.25 3.73
N PRO A 126 -8.29 -21.42 3.11
CA PRO A 126 -9.37 -21.57 2.14
C PRO A 126 -10.77 -21.27 2.69
N GLU A 127 -11.02 -21.58 3.97
CA GLU A 127 -12.31 -21.31 4.62
C GLU A 127 -12.53 -19.79 4.73
N GLU A 128 -11.50 -19.05 5.14
CA GLU A 128 -11.55 -17.57 5.16
C GLU A 128 -11.73 -17.00 3.74
N ALA A 129 -11.08 -17.59 2.73
CA ALA A 129 -11.24 -17.18 1.34
C ALA A 129 -12.69 -17.34 0.86
N ASN A 130 -13.33 -18.44 1.23
CA ASN A 130 -14.73 -18.70 0.88
C ASN A 130 -15.68 -17.71 1.59
N GLU A 131 -15.45 -17.42 2.87
CA GLU A 131 -16.23 -16.44 3.62
C GLU A 131 -16.09 -15.03 3.02
N ILE A 132 -14.86 -14.62 2.69
CA ILE A 132 -14.58 -13.33 2.03
C ILE A 132 -15.26 -13.27 0.66
N MET A 133 -15.21 -14.33 -0.12
CA MET A 133 -15.88 -14.41 -1.41
C MET A 133 -17.41 -14.34 -1.25
N TRP A 134 -17.97 -14.93 -0.22
CA TRP A 134 -19.39 -14.83 0.11
C TRP A 134 -19.78 -13.38 0.39
N TYR A 135 -19.03 -12.66 1.23
CA TYR A 135 -19.25 -11.22 1.43
C TYR A 135 -19.07 -10.40 0.15
N ALA A 136 -18.06 -10.70 -0.66
CA ALA A 136 -17.79 -10.01 -1.93
C ALA A 136 -18.85 -10.27 -3.01
N THR A 137 -19.71 -11.28 -2.82
CA THR A 137 -20.81 -11.66 -3.72
C THR A 137 -22.16 -11.55 -3.02
N GLN A 138 -22.40 -10.40 -2.40
CA GLN A 138 -23.64 -9.94 -1.75
C GLN A 138 -24.06 -10.74 -0.50
N ALA A 139 -23.20 -11.56 0.09
CA ALA A 139 -23.52 -12.46 1.21
C ALA A 139 -24.81 -13.30 0.92
N ARG A 140 -24.90 -13.82 -0.30
CA ARG A 140 -26.03 -14.63 -0.73
C ARG A 140 -25.91 -16.04 -0.19
N ASP A 141 -26.97 -16.51 0.47
CA ASP A 141 -27.07 -17.89 0.96
C ASP A 141 -27.29 -18.89 -0.18
N ALA A 142 -26.92 -20.15 0.06
CA ALA A 142 -26.97 -21.23 -0.94
C ALA A 142 -28.40 -21.84 -1.03
N TYR A 143 -29.38 -20.99 -1.36
CA TYR A 143 -30.76 -21.43 -1.65
C TYR A 143 -31.12 -21.25 -3.12
N PRO A 144 -32.11 -21.95 -3.64
CA PRO A 144 -32.58 -21.75 -5.02
C PRO A 144 -33.26 -20.40 -5.22
N TYR A 145 -33.62 -19.71 -4.16
CA TYR A 145 -34.14 -18.35 -4.12
C TYR A 145 -33.15 -17.38 -3.46
N TYR A 146 -33.36 -16.08 -3.61
CA TYR A 146 -32.51 -15.05 -2.99
C TYR A 146 -32.83 -14.95 -1.51
N GLN A 147 -31.82 -15.24 -0.69
CA GLN A 147 -31.85 -15.05 0.76
C GLN A 147 -30.51 -14.50 1.23
N HIS A 148 -30.56 -13.60 2.20
CA HIS A 148 -29.40 -12.95 2.79
C HIS A 148 -29.62 -12.81 4.29
N ILE A 149 -28.71 -13.35 5.09
CA ILE A 149 -28.70 -13.22 6.55
C ILE A 149 -27.72 -12.14 7.02
N ALA A 150 -26.89 -11.63 6.12
CA ALA A 150 -25.93 -10.57 6.39
C ALA A 150 -25.89 -9.58 5.21
N ILE A 151 -25.36 -8.38 5.48
CA ILE A 151 -25.08 -7.39 4.46
C ILE A 151 -23.78 -7.80 3.76
N GLY A 152 -23.84 -7.95 2.44
CA GLY A 152 -22.68 -8.18 1.59
C GLY A 152 -22.46 -7.08 0.58
N TYR A 153 -21.45 -7.27 -0.27
CA TYR A 153 -20.98 -6.27 -1.23
C TYR A 153 -20.94 -6.86 -2.64
N ASN A 154 -20.89 -6.00 -3.64
CA ASN A 154 -20.62 -6.39 -5.02
C ASN A 154 -19.16 -6.04 -5.37
N TYR A 155 -18.23 -6.80 -4.81
CA TYR A 155 -16.78 -6.53 -4.92
C TYR A 155 -16.02 -7.57 -5.77
N ARG A 156 -16.71 -8.60 -6.26
CA ARG A 156 -16.06 -9.59 -7.11
C ARG A 156 -15.68 -8.97 -8.45
N MET A 157 -14.42 -9.17 -8.83
CA MET A 157 -13.90 -8.74 -10.14
C MET A 157 -14.68 -9.43 -11.27
N SER A 158 -15.03 -8.68 -12.33
CA SER A 158 -15.65 -9.24 -13.51
C SER A 158 -14.68 -10.13 -14.32
N ASN A 159 -15.22 -11.06 -15.10
CA ASN A 159 -14.41 -11.92 -15.97
C ASN A 159 -13.60 -11.13 -17.01
N VAL A 160 -14.13 -10.01 -17.50
CA VAL A 160 -13.42 -9.11 -18.42
C VAL A 160 -12.17 -8.53 -17.76
N CYS A 161 -12.33 -7.94 -16.57
CA CYS A 161 -11.20 -7.42 -15.80
C CYS A 161 -10.20 -8.53 -15.42
N ALA A 162 -10.68 -9.70 -15.01
CA ALA A 162 -9.82 -10.83 -14.69
C ALA A 162 -9.03 -11.33 -15.91
N GLY A 163 -9.63 -11.31 -17.10
CA GLY A 163 -8.97 -11.65 -18.36
C GLY A 163 -7.85 -10.66 -18.70
N ILE A 164 -8.09 -9.35 -18.52
CA ILE A 164 -7.06 -8.31 -18.68
C ILE A 164 -5.92 -8.56 -17.68
N GLY A 165 -6.25 -8.83 -16.41
CA GLY A 165 -5.27 -9.09 -15.37
C GLY A 165 -4.37 -10.29 -15.68
N ARG A 166 -4.92 -11.37 -16.21
CA ARG A 166 -4.13 -12.53 -16.67
C ARG A 166 -3.11 -12.14 -17.74
N GLY A 167 -3.50 -11.29 -18.71
CA GLY A 167 -2.58 -10.78 -19.71
C GLY A 167 -1.52 -9.87 -19.09
N GLN A 168 -1.90 -8.98 -18.18
CA GLN A 168 -0.97 -8.08 -17.49
C GLN A 168 0.05 -8.82 -16.62
N MET A 169 -0.33 -9.93 -16.00
CA MET A 169 0.60 -10.76 -15.21
C MET A 169 1.78 -11.29 -16.04
N THR A 170 1.62 -11.49 -17.33
CA THR A 170 2.72 -11.99 -18.20
C THR A 170 3.84 -10.97 -18.38
N VAL A 171 3.58 -9.68 -18.14
CA VAL A 171 4.53 -8.59 -18.29
C VAL A 171 4.93 -7.94 -16.96
N LEU A 172 4.45 -8.44 -15.83
CA LEU A 172 4.70 -7.87 -14.51
C LEU A 172 6.19 -7.66 -14.24
N ASN A 173 7.02 -8.68 -14.44
CA ASN A 173 8.45 -8.60 -14.16
C ASN A 173 9.14 -7.55 -15.04
N SER A 174 8.80 -7.49 -16.34
CA SER A 174 9.36 -6.48 -17.22
C SER A 174 8.94 -5.06 -16.85
N HIS A 175 7.73 -4.87 -16.31
CA HIS A 175 7.29 -3.59 -15.77
C HIS A 175 8.10 -3.21 -14.52
N ILE A 176 8.30 -4.13 -13.59
CA ILE A 176 9.12 -3.90 -12.39
C ILE A 176 10.56 -3.52 -12.79
N ASP A 177 11.16 -4.28 -13.70
CA ASP A 177 12.53 -4.00 -14.20
C ASP A 177 12.61 -2.61 -14.84
N HIS A 178 11.59 -2.23 -15.61
CA HIS A 178 11.50 -0.89 -16.21
C HIS A 178 11.41 0.21 -15.14
N HIS A 179 10.56 0.04 -14.11
CA HIS A 179 10.45 1.01 -13.01
C HIS A 179 11.73 1.13 -12.20
N LYS A 180 12.43 0.03 -11.93
CA LYS A 180 13.76 0.04 -11.30
C LYS A 180 14.79 0.79 -12.16
N HIS A 181 14.75 0.59 -13.47
CA HIS A 181 15.62 1.33 -14.40
C HIS A 181 15.30 2.84 -14.39
N VAL A 182 14.02 3.22 -14.40
CA VAL A 182 13.61 4.63 -14.34
C VAL A 182 14.04 5.27 -13.01
N GLN A 183 13.88 4.57 -11.88
CA GLN A 183 14.37 5.04 -10.58
C GLN A 183 15.88 5.33 -10.63
N LYS A 184 16.66 4.40 -11.18
CA LYS A 184 18.10 4.56 -11.31
C LYS A 184 18.48 5.75 -12.19
N LEU A 185 17.76 5.95 -13.30
CA LEU A 185 17.97 7.13 -14.16
C LEU A 185 17.71 8.44 -13.41
N TYR A 186 16.65 8.54 -12.60
CA TYR A 186 16.41 9.72 -11.78
C TYR A 186 17.52 9.93 -10.74
N GLU A 187 18.00 8.87 -10.11
CA GLU A 187 19.11 8.95 -9.15
C GLU A 187 20.39 9.45 -9.80
N GLU A 188 20.69 9.02 -11.03
CA GLU A 188 21.87 9.44 -11.80
C GLU A 188 21.73 10.87 -12.34
N LEU A 189 20.61 11.18 -13.00
CA LEU A 189 20.41 12.46 -13.67
C LEU A 189 20.21 13.64 -12.71
N LEU A 190 19.69 13.38 -11.51
CA LEU A 190 19.41 14.41 -10.51
C LEU A 190 20.44 14.42 -9.37
N ALA A 191 21.50 13.60 -9.45
CA ALA A 191 22.51 13.48 -8.39
C ALA A 191 23.17 14.81 -8.04
N ASP A 192 23.45 15.64 -9.06
CA ASP A 192 24.16 16.91 -8.93
C ASP A 192 23.21 18.13 -8.92
N VAL A 193 21.89 17.90 -8.86
CA VAL A 193 20.92 18.99 -8.80
C VAL A 193 20.75 19.46 -7.36
N PRO A 194 21.20 20.69 -7.00
CA PRO A 194 21.16 21.15 -5.63
C PRO A 194 19.73 21.18 -5.07
N GLY A 195 19.56 20.65 -3.87
CA GLY A 195 18.29 20.67 -3.14
C GLY A 195 17.23 19.71 -3.65
N VAL A 196 17.58 18.79 -4.57
CA VAL A 196 16.71 17.69 -4.99
C VAL A 196 17.23 16.40 -4.35
N HIS A 197 16.38 15.69 -3.63
CA HIS A 197 16.73 14.45 -2.95
C HIS A 197 15.78 13.33 -3.39
N ILE A 198 16.29 12.42 -4.21
CA ILE A 198 15.52 11.25 -4.64
C ILE A 198 15.38 10.28 -3.48
N HIS A 199 14.16 9.84 -3.22
CA HIS A 199 13.88 8.81 -2.23
C HIS A 199 14.40 7.46 -2.73
N LYS A 200 15.39 6.91 -2.00
CA LYS A 200 16.06 5.65 -2.32
C LYS A 200 15.57 4.55 -1.40
N GLN A 201 15.70 3.33 -1.89
CA GLN A 201 15.50 2.16 -1.03
C GLN A 201 16.66 2.06 -0.01
N PRO A 202 16.41 1.49 1.18
CA PRO A 202 17.47 1.19 2.16
C PRO A 202 18.61 0.36 1.55
N GLU A 203 19.83 0.56 2.04
CA GLU A 203 21.00 -0.23 1.61
C GLU A 203 20.95 -1.70 2.06
N ASP A 204 20.05 -2.03 3.00
CA ASP A 204 19.82 -3.40 3.45
C ASP A 204 19.34 -4.27 2.26
N PRO A 205 20.08 -5.33 1.88
CA PRO A 205 19.77 -6.14 0.70
C PRO A 205 18.45 -6.92 0.79
N ARG A 206 17.82 -6.95 1.96
CA ARG A 206 16.49 -7.56 2.12
C ARG A 206 15.38 -6.74 1.47
N PHE A 207 15.59 -5.43 1.27
CA PHE A 207 14.63 -4.56 0.60
C PHE A 207 14.76 -4.69 -0.91
N ASP A 208 13.65 -4.95 -1.59
CA ASP A 208 13.57 -5.02 -3.06
C ASP A 208 12.23 -4.40 -3.50
N GLY A 209 12.22 -3.07 -3.60
CA GLY A 209 11.07 -2.28 -4.03
C GLY A 209 10.82 -2.40 -5.54
N ASN A 210 9.54 -2.33 -5.93
CA ASN A 210 9.14 -2.28 -7.34
C ASN A 210 9.24 -0.87 -7.93
N PHE A 211 9.44 0.16 -7.09
CA PHE A 211 9.45 1.58 -7.47
C PHE A 211 8.25 1.99 -8.32
N TRP A 212 7.05 1.59 -7.89
CA TRP A 212 5.81 2.00 -8.56
C TRP A 212 5.77 3.51 -8.84
N LEU A 213 6.26 4.33 -7.92
CA LEU A 213 6.54 5.75 -8.14
C LEU A 213 7.97 6.08 -7.69
N CYS A 214 8.65 6.91 -8.48
CA CYS A 214 9.84 7.62 -8.04
C CYS A 214 9.40 8.84 -7.23
N ALA A 215 9.91 9.00 -6.03
CA ALA A 215 9.60 10.11 -5.15
C ALA A 215 10.85 10.94 -4.86
N ALA A 216 10.66 12.23 -4.66
CA ALA A 216 11.75 13.16 -4.31
C ALA A 216 11.27 14.18 -3.29
N THR A 217 12.18 14.68 -2.50
CA THR A 217 11.99 15.89 -1.68
C THR A 217 12.79 17.03 -2.25
N LEU A 218 12.30 18.25 -2.05
CA LEU A 218 12.97 19.49 -2.43
C LEU A 218 13.29 20.29 -1.19
N ASP A 219 14.50 20.84 -1.12
CA ASP A 219 14.84 21.77 -0.06
C ASP A 219 14.01 23.06 -0.18
N PRO A 220 13.38 23.53 0.90
CA PRO A 220 12.55 24.73 0.87
C PRO A 220 13.33 26.02 0.44
N SER A 221 14.65 26.00 0.57
CA SER A 221 15.54 27.10 0.19
C SER A 221 15.88 27.12 -1.30
N VAL A 222 15.55 26.07 -2.05
CA VAL A 222 15.82 26.03 -3.50
C VAL A 222 14.80 26.89 -4.23
N HIS A 223 15.21 28.08 -4.62
CA HIS A 223 14.44 28.94 -5.50
C HIS A 223 14.55 28.39 -6.94
N ILE A 224 13.52 27.77 -7.43
CA ILE A 224 13.37 27.50 -8.86
C ILE A 224 13.18 28.86 -9.53
N HIS A 225 14.18 29.28 -10.32
CA HIS A 225 14.23 30.62 -10.89
C HIS A 225 12.91 31.04 -11.55
N GLY A 226 12.36 32.16 -11.09
CA GLY A 226 11.45 33.00 -11.83
C GLY A 226 9.95 32.84 -11.58
N GLN A 227 9.48 31.97 -10.72
CA GLN A 227 8.04 31.87 -10.41
C GLN A 227 7.78 31.51 -8.95
N GLU A 228 7.11 32.38 -8.23
CA GLU A 228 6.55 32.10 -6.88
C GLU A 228 5.62 30.88 -6.85
N ASN A 229 5.18 30.38 -7.99
CA ASN A 229 4.29 29.25 -8.18
C ASN A 229 4.93 28.02 -8.85
N ALA A 230 6.23 28.07 -9.19
CA ALA A 230 6.90 26.94 -9.87
C ALA A 230 6.83 25.64 -9.07
N TYR A 231 6.90 25.73 -7.74
CA TYR A 231 6.70 24.61 -6.83
C TYR A 231 5.32 23.95 -7.01
N LYS A 232 4.25 24.74 -7.13
CA LYS A 232 2.89 24.24 -7.36
C LYS A 232 2.71 23.68 -8.78
N GLU A 233 3.42 24.21 -9.76
CA GLU A 233 3.37 23.74 -11.15
C GLU A 233 4.20 22.48 -11.39
N VAL A 234 5.40 22.36 -10.79
CA VAL A 234 6.20 21.14 -10.83
C VAL A 234 5.44 19.98 -10.18
N ILE A 235 4.81 20.22 -9.04
CA ILE A 235 3.95 19.21 -8.41
C ILE A 235 2.75 18.86 -9.28
N LYS A 236 2.07 19.84 -9.91
CA LYS A 236 0.98 19.57 -10.85
C LYS A 236 1.43 18.77 -12.07
N THR A 237 2.61 19.05 -12.59
CA THR A 237 3.15 18.37 -13.79
C THR A 237 3.67 16.97 -13.46
N ALA A 238 4.34 16.82 -12.33
CA ALA A 238 4.81 15.51 -11.85
C ALA A 238 3.66 14.58 -11.40
N VAL A 239 2.57 15.14 -10.92
CA VAL A 239 1.38 14.42 -10.42
C VAL A 239 0.25 14.38 -11.46
N GLY A 240 0.45 14.98 -12.64
CA GLY A 240 -0.55 15.09 -13.72
C GLY A 240 -1.11 13.76 -14.26
N GLY A 241 -0.69 12.62 -13.72
CA GLY A 241 -1.25 11.32 -14.02
C GLY A 241 -1.86 10.58 -12.83
N ALA A 242 -1.63 11.05 -11.62
CA ALA A 242 -2.24 10.47 -10.41
C ALA A 242 -2.73 11.60 -9.53
N ALA A 243 -4.03 11.62 -9.23
CA ALA A 243 -4.59 12.54 -8.24
C ALA A 243 -4.01 12.21 -6.86
N GLY A 244 -2.81 12.68 -6.62
CA GLY A 244 -2.11 12.58 -5.34
C GLY A 244 -2.55 13.72 -4.44
N VAL A 245 -3.06 13.38 -3.29
CA VAL A 245 -3.37 14.34 -2.22
C VAL A 245 -2.06 14.82 -1.62
N ILE A 246 -1.82 16.12 -1.73
CA ILE A 246 -0.77 16.80 -0.96
C ILE A 246 -1.47 17.53 0.17
N HIS A 247 -1.17 17.14 1.37
CA HIS A 247 -1.43 17.92 2.58
C HIS A 247 -0.16 18.02 3.38
#